data_26ea1a423f259a2f4ae5e8cae8e5f948
#
_entry.id   26ea1a423f259a2f4ae5e8cae8e5f948
#
_cell.length_a   1.000
_cell.length_b   1.000
_cell.length_c   1.000
_cell.angle_alpha   90.00
_cell.angle_beta   90.00
_cell.angle_gamma   90.00
#
_symmetry.space_group_name_H-M   'P 1'
#
loop_
_entity.id
_entity.type
_entity.pdbx_description
1 polymer ?
#
loop_
_entity_poly.entity_id
_entity_poly.type
_entity_poly.pdbx_seq_one_letter_code
_entity_poly.pdbx_strand_id
1 'polypeptide(L)'
;RWEVSNQQKPTRIEGLLIEDCHILRCDRDAIKGWMDPWDDLSNLSTGIIIRGNLLEDIGGDGIVPIGTEGALIEYNRLYGARQRIEGLDTKEVTHYAGPSVGIWPWSSKNTHVRFNEVWNYAGTFDGQELDSDFNCSGTLFEYNLSAQNAGGFFLICNWSKHQDSGQSIGNSGTIIRHNVSFNDRIRGFVFNGPIDTVSLHGNVI
;
A
#
# COMPACT_ATOMS: atom_id res chain seq x y z
N ARG A 1 -2.78 1.61 -14.03
CA ARG A 1 -2.83 0.25 -13.49
C ARG A 1 -1.96 -0.66 -14.36
N TRP A 2 -1.12 -1.48 -13.76
CA TRP A 2 -0.50 -2.62 -14.44
C TRP A 2 -1.14 -3.92 -13.97
N GLU A 3 -1.00 -4.96 -14.76
CA GLU A 3 -1.61 -6.24 -14.50
C GLU A 3 -0.61 -7.39 -14.66
N VAL A 4 -0.65 -8.33 -13.74
CA VAL A 4 0.06 -9.60 -13.79
C VAL A 4 -0.96 -10.72 -13.93
N SER A 5 -0.74 -11.63 -14.85
CA SER A 5 -1.59 -12.81 -15.03
C SER A 5 -0.75 -14.07 -15.05
N ASN A 6 -1.15 -15.05 -14.26
CA ASN A 6 -0.53 -16.38 -14.18
C ASN A 6 -1.37 -17.48 -14.85
N GLN A 7 -2.36 -17.08 -15.63
CA GLN A 7 -3.24 -17.99 -16.38
C GLN A 7 -2.59 -18.49 -17.68
N GLN A 8 -3.37 -18.82 -18.69
CA GLN A 8 -2.90 -19.48 -19.92
C GLN A 8 -1.78 -18.73 -20.68
N LYS A 9 -1.71 -17.41 -20.51
CA LYS A 9 -0.62 -16.55 -21.04
C LYS A 9 -0.10 -15.69 -19.90
N PRO A 10 0.86 -16.16 -19.13
CA PRO A 10 1.46 -15.38 -18.06
C PRO A 10 1.98 -14.04 -18.60
N THR A 11 1.56 -12.96 -17.95
CA THR A 11 2.01 -11.60 -18.26
C THR A 11 2.59 -10.96 -17.02
N ARG A 12 3.65 -10.20 -17.21
CA ARG A 12 4.27 -9.38 -16.16
C ARG A 12 4.93 -8.17 -16.79
N ILE A 13 5.25 -7.18 -15.99
CA ILE A 13 6.05 -6.03 -16.39
C ILE A 13 7.49 -6.22 -15.90
N GLU A 14 8.43 -5.99 -16.81
CA GLU A 14 9.86 -5.91 -16.52
C GLU A 14 10.33 -4.49 -16.79
N GLY A 15 10.42 -3.68 -15.74
CA GLY A 15 10.79 -2.28 -15.82
C GLY A 15 9.60 -1.34 -16.06
N LEU A 16 9.15 -0.67 -15.01
CA LEU A 16 8.19 0.43 -15.05
C LEU A 16 8.71 1.57 -14.19
N LEU A 17 8.86 2.72 -14.79
CA LEU A 17 9.18 3.96 -14.07
C LEU A 17 7.99 4.91 -14.13
N ILE A 18 7.51 5.34 -12.97
CA ILE A 18 6.54 6.43 -12.80
C ILE A 18 7.23 7.50 -11.95
N GLU A 19 7.60 8.60 -12.58
CA GLU A 19 8.46 9.60 -11.97
C GLU A 19 7.96 11.02 -12.25
N ASP A 20 8.06 11.89 -11.24
CA ASP A 20 7.79 13.32 -11.33
C ASP A 20 6.42 13.68 -11.92
N CYS A 21 5.42 12.82 -11.69
CA CYS A 21 4.06 13.04 -12.15
C CYS A 21 3.23 13.77 -11.07
N HIS A 22 2.32 14.63 -11.52
CA HIS A 22 1.27 15.18 -10.68
C HIS A 22 -0.05 14.47 -10.99
N ILE A 23 -0.57 13.69 -10.04
CA ILE A 23 -1.80 12.94 -10.15
C ILE A 23 -2.83 13.59 -9.24
N LEU A 24 -3.87 14.14 -9.86
CA LEU A 24 -4.87 14.95 -9.19
C LEU A 24 -6.27 14.41 -9.46
N ARG A 25 -7.07 14.26 -8.40
CA ARG A 25 -8.51 13.93 -8.46
C ARG A 25 -8.83 12.59 -9.11
N CYS A 26 -8.22 11.55 -8.63
CA CYS A 26 -8.65 10.19 -8.95
C CYS A 26 -9.81 9.78 -8.05
N ASP A 27 -10.85 9.19 -8.60
CA ASP A 27 -12.04 8.80 -7.81
C ASP A 27 -11.76 7.59 -6.92
N ARG A 28 -10.80 6.75 -7.27
CA ARG A 28 -10.41 5.60 -6.44
C ARG A 28 -8.89 5.56 -6.24
N ASP A 29 -8.15 4.86 -7.05
CA ASP A 29 -6.73 4.60 -6.84
C ASP A 29 -5.88 5.50 -7.75
N ALA A 30 -4.77 6.05 -7.25
CA ALA A 30 -3.88 6.86 -8.07
C ALA A 30 -2.92 5.98 -8.89
N ILE A 31 -2.15 5.12 -8.24
CA ILE A 31 -1.19 4.22 -8.88
C ILE A 31 -1.40 2.82 -8.33
N LYS A 32 -1.84 1.87 -9.14
CA LYS A 32 -2.17 0.53 -8.66
C LYS A 32 -1.80 -0.57 -9.64
N GLY A 33 -1.17 -1.62 -9.12
CA GLY A 33 -1.04 -2.91 -9.78
C GLY A 33 -2.28 -3.77 -9.65
N TRP A 34 -2.31 -4.85 -10.41
CA TRP A 34 -3.29 -5.91 -10.27
C TRP A 34 -2.65 -7.26 -10.57
N MET A 35 -3.08 -8.30 -9.89
CA MET A 35 -2.61 -9.66 -10.10
C MET A 35 -3.78 -10.65 -10.07
N ASP A 36 -3.78 -11.60 -10.99
CA ASP A 36 -4.78 -12.66 -11.06
C ASP A 36 -4.12 -14.00 -11.46
N PRO A 37 -4.20 -15.06 -10.65
CA PRO A 37 -4.74 -15.07 -9.28
C PRO A 37 -3.88 -14.21 -8.32
N TRP A 38 -4.53 -13.55 -7.39
CA TRP A 38 -3.87 -12.59 -6.49
C TRP A 38 -2.85 -13.21 -5.52
N ASP A 39 -2.88 -14.51 -5.31
CA ASP A 39 -2.03 -15.26 -4.40
C ASP A 39 -0.93 -16.10 -5.09
N ASP A 40 -0.82 -16.06 -6.41
CA ASP A 40 0.20 -16.77 -7.16
C ASP A 40 1.47 -15.93 -7.38
N LEU A 41 2.44 -16.11 -6.50
CA LEU A 41 3.71 -15.39 -6.53
C LEU A 41 4.75 -15.97 -7.51
N SER A 42 4.36 -16.83 -8.45
CA SER A 42 5.28 -17.48 -9.39
C SER A 42 5.75 -16.58 -10.54
N ASN A 43 5.02 -15.48 -10.82
CA ASN A 43 5.27 -14.61 -11.96
C ASN A 43 5.11 -13.13 -11.59
N LEU A 44 6.01 -12.62 -10.75
CA LEU A 44 5.97 -11.24 -10.27
C LEU A 44 6.59 -10.26 -11.28
N SER A 45 6.05 -9.06 -11.34
CA SER A 45 6.65 -7.93 -12.06
C SER A 45 7.92 -7.45 -11.34
N THR A 46 8.93 -7.06 -12.11
CA THR A 46 10.22 -6.60 -11.58
C THR A 46 10.61 -5.24 -12.13
N GLY A 47 11.54 -4.56 -11.45
CA GLY A 47 12.01 -3.23 -11.88
C GLY A 47 10.92 -2.15 -11.84
N ILE A 48 10.00 -2.24 -10.89
CA ILE A 48 8.96 -1.23 -10.67
C ILE A 48 9.53 -0.12 -9.80
N ILE A 49 9.57 1.10 -10.31
CA ILE A 49 10.06 2.29 -9.59
C ILE A 49 8.97 3.36 -9.68
N ILE A 50 8.52 3.84 -8.52
CA ILE A 50 7.52 4.92 -8.39
C ILE A 50 8.15 5.98 -7.49
N ARG A 51 8.56 7.12 -8.06
CA ARG A 51 9.28 8.13 -7.29
C ARG A 51 8.97 9.56 -7.69
N GLY A 52 9.13 10.47 -6.72
CA GLY A 52 9.02 11.91 -6.96
C GLY A 52 7.63 12.38 -7.37
N ASN A 53 6.59 11.55 -7.21
CA ASN A 53 5.25 11.92 -7.65
C ASN A 53 4.51 12.72 -6.57
N LEU A 54 3.68 13.64 -7.02
CA LEU A 54 2.72 14.36 -6.19
C LEU A 54 1.31 13.81 -6.46
N LEU A 55 0.67 13.25 -5.43
CA LEU A 55 -0.68 12.72 -5.47
C LEU A 55 -1.59 13.56 -4.59
N GLU A 56 -2.62 14.16 -5.16
CA GLU A 56 -3.52 15.05 -4.45
C GLU A 56 -4.99 14.70 -4.70
N ASP A 57 -5.79 14.83 -3.64
CA ASP A 57 -7.24 14.62 -3.70
C ASP A 57 -7.60 13.27 -4.33
N ILE A 58 -6.99 12.19 -3.80
CA ILE A 58 -7.24 10.83 -4.23
C ILE A 58 -8.40 10.24 -3.45
N GLY A 59 -9.39 9.69 -4.15
CA GLY A 59 -10.61 9.18 -3.52
C GLY A 59 -10.44 7.85 -2.77
N GLY A 60 -9.37 7.13 -2.99
CA GLY A 60 -9.10 5.83 -2.37
C GLY A 60 -7.62 5.62 -2.09
N ASP A 61 -7.05 4.54 -2.66
CA ASP A 61 -5.66 4.19 -2.43
C ASP A 61 -4.68 5.13 -3.14
N GLY A 62 -3.57 5.42 -2.50
CA GLY A 62 -2.50 6.20 -3.11
C GLY A 62 -1.64 5.36 -4.06
N ILE A 63 -0.71 4.59 -3.52
CA ILE A 63 0.22 3.76 -4.31
C ILE A 63 0.14 2.30 -3.84
N VAL A 64 -0.26 1.41 -4.74
CA VAL A 64 -0.49 0.00 -4.46
C VAL A 64 0.30 -0.90 -5.42
N PRO A 65 1.55 -1.25 -5.11
CA PRO A 65 2.30 -2.22 -5.89
C PRO A 65 1.79 -3.64 -5.60
N ILE A 66 1.05 -4.22 -6.53
CA ILE A 66 0.55 -5.59 -6.44
C ILE A 66 1.30 -6.48 -7.42
N GLY A 67 1.66 -7.69 -6.98
CA GLY A 67 2.33 -8.67 -7.83
C GLY A 67 3.72 -8.24 -8.26
N THR A 68 4.53 -7.74 -7.33
CA THR A 68 5.87 -7.20 -7.62
C THR A 68 6.96 -7.87 -6.81
N GLU A 69 8.17 -7.90 -7.37
CA GLU A 69 9.38 -8.24 -6.64
C GLU A 69 10.41 -7.11 -6.76
N GLY A 70 10.88 -6.63 -5.61
CA GLY A 70 11.86 -5.56 -5.53
C GLY A 70 11.33 -4.18 -5.96
N ALA A 71 10.04 -3.91 -5.81
CA ALA A 71 9.50 -2.59 -6.13
C ALA A 71 10.09 -1.51 -5.22
N LEU A 72 10.44 -0.36 -5.79
CA LEU A 72 10.97 0.81 -5.10
C LEU A 72 9.98 1.97 -5.15
N ILE A 73 9.50 2.40 -3.99
CA ILE A 73 8.53 3.49 -3.82
C ILE A 73 9.20 4.57 -2.98
N GLU A 74 9.58 5.69 -3.60
CA GLU A 74 10.38 6.68 -2.87
C GLU A 74 10.08 8.13 -3.26
N TYR A 75 10.26 9.03 -2.30
CA TYR A 75 10.11 10.48 -2.51
C TYR A 75 8.74 10.91 -3.06
N ASN A 76 7.69 10.11 -2.88
CA ASN A 76 6.35 10.50 -3.27
C ASN A 76 5.68 11.30 -2.15
N ARG A 77 4.77 12.19 -2.54
CA ARG A 77 3.97 12.99 -1.63
C ARG A 77 2.50 12.77 -1.90
N LEU A 78 1.77 12.35 -0.87
CA LEU A 78 0.34 12.12 -0.91
C LEU A 78 -0.36 13.12 0.01
N TYR A 79 -1.23 13.96 -0.55
CA TYR A 79 -1.97 14.94 0.21
C TYR A 79 -3.48 14.77 0.04
N GLY A 80 -4.20 14.60 1.16
CA GLY A 80 -5.64 14.61 1.17
C GLY A 80 -6.29 13.43 0.47
N ALA A 81 -5.75 12.24 0.61
CA ALA A 81 -6.38 11.04 0.06
C ALA A 81 -7.70 10.71 0.77
N ARG A 82 -8.66 10.13 0.04
CA ARG A 82 -10.02 9.79 0.47
C ARG A 82 -10.88 10.98 0.92
N GLN A 83 -10.53 12.19 0.59
CA GLN A 83 -11.34 13.38 0.96
C GLN A 83 -12.62 13.50 0.12
N ARG A 84 -12.61 13.05 -1.15
CA ARG A 84 -13.79 13.19 -2.02
C ARG A 84 -14.92 12.21 -1.74
N ILE A 85 -14.64 11.12 -1.03
CA ILE A 85 -15.65 10.11 -0.71
C ILE A 85 -16.64 10.62 0.36
N GLU A 86 -16.22 11.50 1.23
CA GLU A 86 -17.08 12.02 2.31
C GLU A 86 -18.19 12.98 1.86
N GLY A 87 -18.15 13.47 0.62
CA GLY A 87 -19.13 14.41 0.07
C GLY A 87 -20.04 13.86 -1.03
N LEU A 88 -19.86 12.60 -1.43
CA LEU A 88 -20.72 11.97 -2.44
C LEU A 88 -21.95 11.34 -1.80
N ASP A 89 -23.09 11.40 -2.53
CA ASP A 89 -24.34 10.80 -2.09
C ASP A 89 -24.12 9.33 -1.68
N THR A 90 -24.52 8.99 -0.47
CA THR A 90 -24.26 7.70 0.19
C THR A 90 -24.71 6.47 -0.60
N LYS A 91 -25.55 6.63 -1.63
CA LYS A 91 -25.97 5.54 -2.51
C LYS A 91 -24.96 5.19 -3.59
N GLU A 92 -24.12 6.13 -3.99
CA GLU A 92 -23.01 5.87 -4.94
C GLU A 92 -21.70 5.51 -4.23
N VAL A 93 -21.54 5.98 -3.01
CA VAL A 93 -20.33 5.79 -2.17
C VAL A 93 -20.14 4.34 -1.71
N THR A 94 -21.17 3.52 -1.66
CA THR A 94 -21.05 2.11 -1.24
C THR A 94 -20.13 1.27 -2.14
N HIS A 95 -19.88 1.69 -3.35
CA HIS A 95 -18.94 1.02 -4.26
C HIS A 95 -17.48 1.44 -4.03
N TYR A 96 -17.23 2.59 -3.42
CA TYR A 96 -15.90 3.17 -3.26
C TYR A 96 -15.48 3.35 -1.80
N ALA A 97 -16.39 3.15 -0.86
CA ALA A 97 -16.12 3.24 0.59
C ALA A 97 -15.37 2.02 1.16
N GLY A 98 -14.72 1.25 0.32
CA GLY A 98 -13.88 0.13 0.75
C GLY A 98 -12.65 0.58 1.53
N PRO A 99 -11.94 -0.39 2.11
CA PRO A 99 -10.65 -0.13 2.75
C PRO A 99 -9.74 0.64 1.81
N SER A 100 -9.02 1.61 2.33
CA SER A 100 -8.04 2.35 1.55
C SER A 100 -6.91 2.86 2.41
N VAL A 101 -5.70 2.83 1.86
CA VAL A 101 -4.44 3.10 2.53
C VAL A 101 -3.57 4.00 1.64
N GLY A 102 -2.65 4.75 2.22
CA GLY A 102 -1.78 5.64 1.47
C GLY A 102 -0.82 4.88 0.56
N ILE A 103 0.08 4.08 1.11
CA ILE A 103 1.05 3.26 0.35
C ILE A 103 1.09 1.85 0.92
N TRP A 104 0.75 0.85 0.10
CA TRP A 104 0.68 -0.52 0.58
C TRP A 104 0.95 -1.57 -0.51
N PRO A 105 1.99 -2.39 -0.36
CA PRO A 105 2.18 -3.56 -1.20
C PRO A 105 1.21 -4.68 -0.85
N TRP A 106 0.85 -5.46 -1.86
CA TRP A 106 0.05 -6.66 -1.74
C TRP A 106 0.61 -7.75 -2.65
N SER A 107 0.65 -9.00 -2.18
CA SER A 107 1.20 -10.14 -2.93
C SER A 107 2.54 -9.80 -3.58
N SER A 108 3.45 -9.28 -2.80
CA SER A 108 4.72 -8.74 -3.28
C SER A 108 5.90 -9.17 -2.41
N LYS A 109 7.09 -9.20 -3.02
CA LYS A 109 8.33 -9.55 -2.33
C LYS A 109 9.32 -8.40 -2.36
N ASN A 110 10.05 -8.21 -1.26
CA ASN A 110 11.18 -7.28 -1.17
C ASN A 110 10.84 -5.84 -1.61
N THR A 111 9.63 -5.37 -1.34
CA THR A 111 9.22 -3.99 -1.63
C THR A 111 9.91 -3.04 -0.68
N HIS A 112 10.47 -1.95 -1.21
CA HIS A 112 11.11 -0.90 -0.44
C HIS A 112 10.32 0.41 -0.55
N VAL A 113 9.77 0.88 0.57
CA VAL A 113 8.99 2.11 0.68
C VAL A 113 9.77 3.08 1.57
N ARG A 114 10.29 4.18 0.99
CA ARG A 114 11.15 5.09 1.72
C ARG A 114 11.02 6.55 1.30
N PHE A 115 11.29 7.45 2.22
CA PHE A 115 11.31 8.91 1.98
C PHE A 115 10.00 9.43 1.38
N ASN A 116 8.86 8.77 1.65
CA ASN A 116 7.56 9.26 1.22
C ASN A 116 6.90 10.09 2.32
N GLU A 117 6.01 10.97 1.91
CA GLU A 117 5.21 11.80 2.80
C GLU A 117 3.72 11.52 2.54
N VAL A 118 2.95 11.21 3.60
CA VAL A 118 1.50 11.01 3.51
C VAL A 118 0.78 11.88 4.54
N TRP A 119 -0.07 12.77 4.05
CA TRP A 119 -0.71 13.80 4.86
C TRP A 119 -2.22 13.83 4.66
N ASN A 120 -2.95 14.10 5.77
CA ASN A 120 -4.39 14.39 5.75
C ASN A 120 -5.23 13.31 5.05
N TYR A 121 -4.90 12.07 5.30
CA TYR A 121 -5.70 10.94 4.85
C TYR A 121 -6.97 10.87 5.70
N ALA A 122 -8.15 11.01 5.10
CA ALA A 122 -9.40 11.10 5.84
C ALA A 122 -10.06 9.75 6.15
N GLY A 123 -9.57 8.66 5.57
CA GLY A 123 -10.12 7.32 5.76
C GLY A 123 -9.95 6.79 7.17
N THR A 124 -11.00 6.16 7.70
CA THR A 124 -10.99 5.49 9.02
C THR A 124 -11.20 3.98 8.94
N PHE A 125 -11.65 3.48 7.79
CA PHE A 125 -11.78 2.04 7.53
C PHE A 125 -10.53 1.56 6.79
N ASP A 126 -9.73 0.74 7.43
CA ASP A 126 -8.30 0.63 7.30
C ASP A 126 -7.66 2.00 7.54
N GLY A 127 -7.48 2.83 6.56
CA GLY A 127 -7.19 4.24 6.71
C GLY A 127 -5.82 4.57 7.32
N GLN A 128 -4.94 3.57 7.46
CA GLN A 128 -3.56 3.79 7.82
C GLN A 128 -2.79 4.33 6.60
N GLU A 129 -1.68 4.99 6.88
CA GLU A 129 -0.87 5.58 5.82
C GLU A 129 -0.02 4.58 5.09
N LEU A 130 0.52 3.66 5.86
CA LEU A 130 1.42 2.62 5.39
C LEU A 130 0.89 1.26 5.80
N ASP A 131 0.95 0.30 4.90
CA ASP A 131 0.52 -1.05 5.17
C ASP A 131 1.41 -2.07 4.45
N SER A 132 1.69 -3.17 5.13
CA SER A 132 2.21 -4.39 4.51
C SER A 132 1.08 -5.41 4.52
N ASP A 133 0.43 -5.56 3.38
CA ASP A 133 -0.78 -6.33 3.27
C ASP A 133 -0.52 -7.80 2.91
N PHE A 134 -1.57 -8.52 2.57
CA PHE A 134 -1.57 -9.96 2.37
C PHE A 134 -0.45 -10.42 1.46
N ASN A 135 0.13 -11.56 1.83
CA ASN A 135 1.04 -12.30 0.97
C ASN A 135 2.31 -11.51 0.60
N CYS A 136 2.75 -10.63 1.50
CA CYS A 136 3.99 -9.88 1.38
C CYS A 136 5.15 -10.55 2.10
N SER A 137 6.36 -10.42 1.58
CA SER A 137 7.56 -10.84 2.28
C SER A 137 8.73 -9.88 2.06
N GLY A 138 9.52 -9.67 3.14
CA GLY A 138 10.72 -8.85 3.08
C GLY A 138 10.45 -7.37 2.78
N THR A 139 9.28 -6.86 3.12
CA THR A 139 8.93 -5.45 2.89
C THR A 139 9.69 -4.54 3.87
N LEU A 140 10.29 -3.48 3.36
CA LEU A 140 11.01 -2.49 4.15
C LEU A 140 10.35 -1.12 4.04
N PHE A 141 9.96 -0.56 5.19
CA PHE A 141 9.48 0.82 5.30
C PHE A 141 10.47 1.64 6.13
N GLU A 142 11.08 2.65 5.53
CA GLU A 142 12.02 3.48 6.25
C GLU A 142 12.01 4.95 5.82
N TYR A 143 12.26 5.83 6.77
CA TYR A 143 12.37 7.28 6.54
C TYR A 143 11.12 7.90 5.90
N ASN A 144 9.93 7.34 6.15
CA ASN A 144 8.68 7.93 5.70
C ASN A 144 8.12 8.87 6.76
N LEU A 145 7.38 9.87 6.32
CA LEU A 145 6.61 10.76 7.16
C LEU A 145 5.11 10.50 6.94
N SER A 146 4.43 10.17 8.02
CA SER A 146 2.98 10.07 8.13
C SER A 146 2.47 11.21 9.01
N ALA A 147 1.49 12.00 8.57
CA ALA A 147 1.04 13.10 9.40
C ALA A 147 -0.43 13.46 9.22
N GLN A 148 -1.10 13.70 10.36
CA GLN A 148 -2.48 14.19 10.45
C GLN A 148 -3.53 13.25 9.83
N ASN A 149 -3.28 11.97 9.85
CA ASN A 149 -4.08 10.97 9.20
C ASN A 149 -5.14 10.39 10.14
N ALA A 150 -6.36 10.22 9.66
CA ALA A 150 -7.50 9.86 10.51
C ALA A 150 -7.45 8.40 10.97
N GLY A 151 -7.00 7.49 10.13
CA GLY A 151 -7.01 6.04 10.41
C GLY A 151 -5.81 5.55 11.22
N GLY A 152 -4.71 6.28 11.20
CA GLY A 152 -3.51 5.94 11.96
C GLY A 152 -2.27 5.78 11.10
N PHE A 153 -1.21 5.20 11.67
CA PHE A 153 0.10 5.18 11.06
C PHE A 153 0.35 3.91 10.22
N PHE A 154 0.31 2.72 10.84
CA PHE A 154 0.77 1.51 10.19
C PHE A 154 -0.11 0.31 10.43
N LEU A 155 -0.34 -0.47 9.36
CA LEU A 155 -0.99 -1.77 9.40
C LEU A 155 -0.06 -2.85 8.87
N ILE A 156 -0.02 -3.99 9.51
CA ILE A 156 0.45 -5.24 8.91
C ILE A 156 -0.70 -6.21 8.98
N CYS A 157 -1.12 -6.73 7.86
CA CYS A 157 -2.19 -7.69 7.86
C CYS A 157 -1.94 -8.91 6.98
N ASN A 158 -2.59 -9.97 7.36
CA ASN A 158 -2.73 -11.17 6.57
C ASN A 158 -4.04 -11.85 6.90
N TRP A 159 -4.70 -12.43 5.93
CA TRP A 159 -5.99 -13.05 6.14
C TRP A 159 -5.85 -14.57 6.24
N SER A 160 -6.25 -15.15 7.38
CA SER A 160 -6.12 -16.59 7.64
C SER A 160 -6.80 -17.50 6.62
N LYS A 161 -7.88 -17.04 5.98
CA LYS A 161 -8.58 -17.80 4.95
C LYS A 161 -7.71 -18.14 3.74
N HIS A 162 -6.68 -17.38 3.48
CA HIS A 162 -5.80 -17.57 2.34
C HIS A 162 -4.66 -18.55 2.63
N GLN A 163 -4.36 -18.81 3.88
CA GLN A 163 -3.40 -19.84 4.26
C GLN A 163 -3.91 -21.25 3.98
N ASP A 164 -5.22 -21.44 3.98
CA ASP A 164 -5.83 -22.75 3.74
C ASP A 164 -5.69 -23.21 2.27
N SER A 165 -5.43 -22.30 1.34
CA SER A 165 -5.19 -22.62 -0.07
C SER A 165 -3.81 -23.21 -0.34
N GLY A 166 -2.88 -23.12 0.63
CA GLY A 166 -1.49 -23.56 0.48
C GLY A 166 -0.66 -22.68 -0.47
N GLN A 167 -1.20 -21.60 -0.99
CA GLN A 167 -0.56 -20.69 -1.92
C GLN A 167 -0.13 -19.36 -1.27
N SER A 168 -0.81 -18.96 -0.21
CA SER A 168 -0.44 -17.76 0.53
C SER A 168 0.81 -18.00 1.37
N ILE A 169 1.82 -17.15 1.20
CA ILE A 169 3.02 -17.14 2.05
C ILE A 169 2.81 -16.37 3.36
N GLY A 170 1.63 -15.80 3.55
CA GLY A 170 1.35 -14.94 4.69
C GLY A 170 1.99 -13.54 4.54
N ASN A 171 2.30 -12.92 5.67
CA ASN A 171 3.08 -11.69 5.72
C ASN A 171 4.30 -11.95 6.61
N SER A 172 5.51 -11.83 6.05
CA SER A 172 6.72 -12.21 6.75
C SER A 172 7.90 -11.29 6.46
N GLY A 173 8.76 -11.08 7.47
CA GLY A 173 10.00 -10.32 7.31
C GLY A 173 9.80 -8.82 7.08
N THR A 174 8.67 -8.25 7.49
CA THR A 174 8.43 -6.81 7.37
C THR A 174 9.28 -6.04 8.37
N ILE A 175 9.99 -5.02 7.89
CA ILE A 175 10.83 -4.11 8.69
C ILE A 175 10.26 -2.70 8.59
N ILE A 176 10.01 -2.08 9.75
CA ILE A 176 9.51 -0.71 9.87
C ILE A 176 10.48 0.08 10.75
N ARG A 177 11.26 0.98 10.13
CA ARG A 177 12.30 1.69 10.87
C ARG A 177 12.47 3.15 10.46
N HIS A 178 12.85 3.97 11.41
CA HIS A 178 13.20 5.37 11.18
C HIS A 178 12.10 6.19 10.48
N ASN A 179 10.84 5.81 10.66
CA ASN A 179 9.71 6.58 10.17
C ASN A 179 9.25 7.56 11.25
N VAL A 180 8.56 8.59 10.84
CA VAL A 180 7.93 9.57 11.72
C VAL A 180 6.42 9.53 11.50
N SER A 181 5.66 9.35 12.58
CA SER A 181 4.22 9.54 12.60
C SER A 181 3.91 10.77 13.45
N PHE A 182 3.29 11.76 12.86
CA PHE A 182 2.99 13.01 13.54
C PHE A 182 1.48 13.28 13.55
N ASN A 183 0.89 13.23 14.73
CA ASN A 183 -0.53 13.54 14.92
C ASN A 183 -1.48 12.65 14.10
N ASP A 184 -1.07 11.45 13.80
CA ASP A 184 -1.92 10.38 13.27
C ASP A 184 -2.86 9.90 14.39
N ARG A 185 -4.15 9.66 14.06
CA ARG A 185 -5.14 9.60 15.12
C ARG A 185 -5.37 8.18 15.63
N ILE A 186 -6.24 7.42 15.12
CA ILE A 186 -6.86 6.25 15.74
C ILE A 186 -5.84 5.17 16.21
N ARG A 187 -4.79 4.89 15.43
CA ARG A 187 -3.90 3.73 15.66
C ARG A 187 -2.44 4.08 15.35
N GLY A 188 -1.52 3.68 16.22
CA GLY A 188 -0.09 3.71 15.92
C GLY A 188 0.28 2.54 15.02
N PHE A 189 0.31 1.33 15.57
CA PHE A 189 0.55 0.09 14.84
C PHE A 189 -0.62 -0.88 14.99
N VAL A 190 -0.99 -1.55 13.91
CA VAL A 190 -1.98 -2.63 13.90
C VAL A 190 -1.36 -3.89 13.31
N PHE A 191 -1.58 -5.01 13.98
CA PHE A 191 -1.17 -6.35 13.53
C PHE A 191 -2.41 -7.21 13.44
N ASN A 192 -2.76 -7.66 12.26
CA ASN A 192 -4.00 -8.38 12.02
C ASN A 192 -3.76 -9.66 11.20
N GLY A 193 -4.03 -10.80 11.79
CA GLY A 193 -3.89 -12.10 11.17
C GLY A 193 -2.53 -12.77 11.42
N PRO A 194 -2.27 -13.91 10.78
CA PRO A 194 -1.01 -14.63 10.92
C PRO A 194 0.12 -13.89 10.21
N ILE A 195 1.07 -13.41 11.01
CA ILE A 195 2.23 -12.63 10.59
C ILE A 195 3.47 -13.33 11.14
N ASP A 196 4.47 -13.51 10.32
CA ASP A 196 5.74 -14.09 10.71
C ASP A 196 6.86 -13.06 10.59
N THR A 197 7.62 -12.90 11.66
CA THR A 197 8.81 -12.05 11.73
C THR A 197 8.59 -10.59 11.31
N VAL A 198 8.38 -9.74 12.28
CA VAL A 198 8.29 -8.28 12.12
C VAL A 198 9.37 -7.60 12.97
N SER A 199 10.01 -6.58 12.43
CA SER A 199 10.98 -5.75 13.15
C SER A 199 10.57 -4.28 13.13
N LEU A 200 10.43 -3.68 14.33
CA LEU A 200 10.15 -2.25 14.49
C LEU A 200 11.23 -1.60 15.33
N HIS A 201 11.91 -0.62 14.77
CA HIS A 201 12.92 0.12 15.53
C HIS A 201 13.18 1.52 15.01
N GLY A 202 13.54 2.44 15.91
CA GLY A 202 13.93 3.81 15.56
C GLY A 202 12.80 4.68 14.98
N ASN A 203 11.53 4.29 15.12
CA ASN A 203 10.41 5.12 14.69
C ASN A 203 10.05 6.14 15.78
N VAL A 204 9.53 7.30 15.38
CA VAL A 204 8.98 8.35 16.25
C VAL A 204 7.48 8.43 15.99
N ILE A 205 6.67 8.34 17.07
CA ILE A 205 5.20 8.33 16.99
C ILE A 205 4.61 9.31 18.00
#